data_5ef270319a0d4aa688f173a457959f79
#
_entry.id   5ef270319a0d4aa688f173a457959f79
#
_cell.length_a   1.000
_cell.length_b   1.000
_cell.length_c   1.000
_cell.angle_alpha   90.00
_cell.angle_beta   90.00
_cell.angle_gamma   90.00
#
_symmetry.space_group_name_H-M   'P 1'
#
loop_
_entity.id
_entity.type
_entity.pdbx_description
1 polymer ?
#
loop_
_entity_poly.entity_id
_entity_poly.type
_entity_poly.pdbx_seq_one_letter_code
_entity_poly.pdbx_strand_id
1 'polypeptide(L)'
;MDSNPLGVVYLAHPLGGDVEGNSARARRWLAWLMTHEPDYAFCVPWLPFVDAFVRIYGRIGDTGHPFRDRCMRDNLAIGARCDGIVLVGGRVSAGMAAERELFSSSPKRFVIDLTRLGPEPPSEWDFGSGPLLWGQTGDRT
;
A
#
# COMPACT_ATOMS: atom_id res chain seq x y z
N MET A 1 25.37 -0.67 12.73
CA MET A 1 24.09 -1.13 12.21
C MET A 1 23.87 -0.48 10.86
N ASP A 2 23.60 -1.29 9.91
CA ASP A 2 23.22 -0.76 8.62
C ASP A 2 21.81 -0.22 8.71
N SER A 3 21.64 1.04 8.44
CA SER A 3 20.37 1.70 8.57
C SER A 3 19.62 1.86 7.24
N ASN A 4 20.23 1.43 6.14
CA ASN A 4 19.58 1.57 4.85
C ASN A 4 18.60 0.43 4.60
N PRO A 5 17.37 0.73 4.20
CA PRO A 5 16.43 -0.33 3.84
C PRO A 5 16.86 -1.06 2.57
N LEU A 6 16.38 -2.29 2.41
CA LEU A 6 16.62 -3.08 1.22
C LEU A 6 15.84 -2.56 0.02
N GLY A 7 14.78 -1.84 0.25
CA GLY A 7 13.98 -1.28 -0.82
C GLY A 7 12.82 -0.46 -0.29
N VAL A 8 12.14 0.24 -1.19
CA VAL A 8 10.96 1.04 -0.89
C VAL A 8 9.74 0.36 -1.52
N VAL A 9 8.73 0.12 -0.71
CA VAL A 9 7.53 -0.63 -1.11
C VAL A 9 6.31 0.26 -1.03
N TYR A 10 5.59 0.38 -2.13
CA TYR A 10 4.34 1.11 -2.19
C TYR A 10 3.23 0.25 -1.57
N LEU A 11 2.49 0.81 -0.61
CA LEU A 11 1.37 0.12 0.01
C LEU A 11 0.09 0.48 -0.70
N ALA A 12 -0.59 -0.53 -1.24
CA ALA A 12 -1.88 -0.37 -1.91
C ALA A 12 -2.97 -1.02 -1.06
N HIS A 13 -4.09 -0.31 -0.88
CA HIS A 13 -5.22 -0.73 -0.05
C HIS A 13 -6.50 -0.16 -0.66
N PRO A 14 -7.64 -0.85 -0.55
CA PRO A 14 -8.90 -0.27 -0.97
C PRO A 14 -9.20 1.04 -0.23
N LEU A 15 -9.80 1.98 -0.92
CA LEU A 15 -10.17 3.26 -0.30
C LEU A 15 -11.65 3.59 -0.48
N GLY A 16 -12.18 3.45 -1.69
CA GLY A 16 -13.55 3.85 -1.99
C GLY A 16 -14.60 3.02 -1.25
N GLY A 17 -15.78 3.58 -1.11
CA GLY A 17 -16.90 2.96 -0.42
C GLY A 17 -16.97 3.29 1.06
N ASP A 18 -15.85 3.18 1.78
CA ASP A 18 -15.75 3.54 3.19
C ASP A 18 -14.37 4.15 3.41
N VAL A 19 -14.23 5.41 3.03
CA VAL A 19 -12.94 6.08 3.05
C VAL A 19 -12.35 6.13 4.45
N GLU A 20 -13.16 6.46 5.45
CA GLU A 20 -12.67 6.56 6.82
C GLU A 20 -12.22 5.20 7.36
N GLY A 21 -13.06 4.18 7.20
CA GLY A 21 -12.72 2.83 7.64
C GLY A 21 -11.54 2.25 6.88
N ASN A 22 -11.49 2.46 5.57
CA ASN A 22 -10.38 1.98 4.74
C ASN A 22 -9.07 2.68 5.11
N SER A 23 -9.11 3.98 5.37
CA SER A 23 -7.91 4.72 5.79
C SER A 23 -7.40 4.22 7.15
N ALA A 24 -8.30 3.94 8.08
CA ALA A 24 -7.93 3.41 9.39
C ALA A 24 -7.30 2.01 9.25
N ARG A 25 -7.89 1.14 8.42
CA ARG A 25 -7.34 -0.20 8.17
C ARG A 25 -5.97 -0.13 7.50
N ALA A 26 -5.81 0.78 6.55
CA ALA A 26 -4.52 0.96 5.87
C ALA A 26 -3.42 1.36 6.85
N ARG A 27 -3.75 2.21 7.83
CA ARG A 27 -2.78 2.60 8.86
C ARG A 27 -2.39 1.41 9.74
N ARG A 28 -3.35 0.54 10.05
CA ARG A 28 -3.04 -0.69 10.79
C ARG A 28 -2.16 -1.63 9.98
N TRP A 29 -2.42 -1.77 8.69
CA TRP A 29 -1.56 -2.55 7.80
C TRP A 29 -0.15 -1.99 7.72
N LEU A 30 -0.04 -0.66 7.64
CA LEU A 30 1.27 -0.02 7.61
C LEU A 30 2.06 -0.32 8.89
N ALA A 31 1.41 -0.19 10.05
CA ALA A 31 2.06 -0.49 11.32
C ALA A 31 2.50 -1.96 11.39
N TRP A 32 1.65 -2.87 10.93
CA TRP A 32 1.95 -4.29 10.89
C TRP A 32 3.15 -4.59 10.00
N LEU A 33 3.16 -4.03 8.79
CA LEU A 33 4.25 -4.22 7.84
C LEU A 33 5.56 -3.65 8.36
N MET A 34 5.54 -2.46 8.93
CA MET A 34 6.74 -1.87 9.50
C MET A 34 7.33 -2.71 10.63
N THR A 35 6.48 -3.39 11.38
CA THR A 35 6.91 -4.26 12.47
C THR A 35 7.48 -5.58 11.94
N HIS A 36 6.85 -6.15 10.92
CA HIS A 36 7.15 -7.51 10.48
C HIS A 36 8.06 -7.58 9.26
N GLU A 37 8.26 -6.46 8.56
CA GLU A 37 9.22 -6.34 7.47
C GLU A 37 10.11 -5.13 7.70
N PRO A 38 10.91 -5.15 8.75
CA PRO A 38 11.69 -3.97 9.15
C PRO A 38 12.79 -3.59 8.16
N ASP A 39 13.11 -4.47 7.23
CA ASP A 39 14.16 -4.22 6.25
C ASP A 39 13.68 -3.38 5.07
N TYR A 40 12.40 -3.05 5.00
CA TYR A 40 11.83 -2.27 3.92
C TYR A 40 11.26 -0.96 4.41
N ALA A 41 11.34 0.07 3.57
CA ALA A 41 10.65 1.32 3.81
C ALA A 41 9.31 1.29 3.05
N PHE A 42 8.24 1.74 3.69
CA PHE A 42 6.91 1.73 3.08
C PHE A 42 6.49 3.13 2.68
N CYS A 43 5.88 3.21 1.51
CA CYS A 43 5.46 4.46 0.90
C CYS A 43 3.95 4.43 0.70
N VAL A 44 3.23 5.37 1.31
CA VAL A 44 1.77 5.42 1.28
C VAL A 44 1.33 6.85 0.95
N PRO A 45 1.65 7.37 -0.24
CA PRO A 45 1.42 8.80 -0.52
C PRO A 45 -0.06 9.17 -0.57
N TRP A 46 -0.93 8.20 -0.87
CA TRP A 46 -2.35 8.49 -0.99
C TRP A 46 -3.03 8.80 0.34
N LEU A 47 -2.50 8.34 1.48
CA LEU A 47 -3.09 8.64 2.79
C LEU A 47 -3.09 10.14 3.10
N PRO A 48 -1.96 10.85 3.06
CA PRO A 48 -1.99 12.29 3.28
C PRO A 48 -2.75 13.04 2.20
N PHE A 49 -2.82 12.54 0.98
CA PHE A 49 -3.63 13.17 -0.07
C PHE A 49 -5.12 13.09 0.25
N VAL A 50 -5.58 11.95 0.77
CA VAL A 50 -6.95 11.78 1.22
C VAL A 50 -7.26 12.75 2.35
N ASP A 51 -6.39 12.85 3.33
CA ASP A 51 -6.56 13.76 4.45
C ASP A 51 -6.64 15.23 3.97
N ALA A 52 -5.77 15.62 3.05
CA ALA A 52 -5.77 16.95 2.48
C ALA A 52 -7.07 17.22 1.71
N PHE A 53 -7.52 16.27 0.91
CA PHE A 53 -8.75 16.43 0.15
C PHE A 53 -9.96 16.63 1.05
N VAL A 54 -10.09 15.78 2.08
CA VAL A 54 -11.20 15.88 3.03
C VAL A 54 -11.14 17.20 3.79
N ARG A 55 -9.94 17.65 4.17
CA ARG A 55 -9.77 18.91 4.90
C ARG A 55 -10.20 20.11 4.05
N ILE A 56 -9.91 20.10 2.77
CA ILE A 56 -10.22 21.21 1.88
C ILE A 56 -11.68 21.19 1.43
N TYR A 57 -12.21 20.01 1.09
CA TYR A 57 -13.51 19.86 0.45
C TYR A 57 -14.57 19.19 1.33
N GLY A 58 -14.21 18.76 2.55
CA GLY A 58 -15.13 18.14 3.49
C GLY A 58 -15.47 16.68 3.20
N ARG A 59 -15.05 16.15 2.07
CA ARG A 59 -15.31 14.76 1.68
C ARG A 59 -14.38 14.38 0.54
N ILE A 60 -14.32 13.09 0.25
CA ILE A 60 -13.64 12.63 -0.94
C ILE A 60 -14.47 13.02 -2.16
N GLY A 61 -13.86 13.67 -3.10
CA GLY A 61 -14.53 14.09 -4.32
C GLY A 61 -14.72 12.93 -5.29
N ASP A 62 -15.61 13.19 -6.24
CA ASP A 62 -15.89 12.22 -7.29
C ASP A 62 -14.74 12.15 -8.28
N THR A 63 -14.72 11.08 -9.06
CA THR A 63 -13.79 10.94 -10.17
C THR A 63 -13.94 12.13 -11.11
N GLY A 64 -12.82 12.66 -11.55
CA GLY A 64 -12.81 13.84 -12.41
C GLY A 64 -12.61 15.15 -11.66
N HIS A 65 -12.64 15.14 -10.33
CA HIS A 65 -12.31 16.35 -9.59
C HIS A 65 -10.83 16.67 -9.78
N PRO A 66 -10.48 17.93 -10.15
CA PRO A 66 -9.07 18.25 -10.48
C PRO A 66 -8.07 17.92 -9.38
N PHE A 67 -8.43 18.15 -8.13
CA PHE A 67 -7.54 17.82 -7.02
C PHE A 67 -7.35 16.32 -6.86
N ARG A 68 -8.43 15.56 -6.99
CA ARG A 68 -8.36 14.11 -6.94
C ARG A 68 -7.53 13.55 -8.09
N ASP A 69 -7.74 14.07 -9.29
CA ASP A 69 -7.00 13.62 -10.47
C ASP A 69 -5.51 13.89 -10.30
N ARG A 70 -5.17 15.03 -9.71
CA ARG A 70 -3.78 15.35 -9.39
C ARG A 70 -3.19 14.36 -8.39
N CYS A 71 -3.93 14.02 -7.33
CA CYS A 71 -3.46 13.06 -6.35
C CYS A 71 -3.24 11.69 -6.97
N MET A 72 -4.14 11.24 -7.84
CA MET A 72 -4.00 9.98 -8.55
C MET A 72 -2.74 9.97 -9.43
N ARG A 73 -2.52 11.05 -10.16
CA ARG A 73 -1.32 11.18 -10.99
C ARG A 73 -0.05 11.12 -10.14
N ASP A 74 -0.05 11.84 -9.02
CA ASP A 74 1.13 11.92 -8.16
C ASP A 74 1.39 10.58 -7.46
N ASN A 75 0.34 9.84 -7.09
CA ASN A 75 0.49 8.49 -6.55
C ASN A 75 1.21 7.57 -7.53
N LEU A 76 0.84 7.62 -8.81
CA LEU A 76 1.48 6.80 -9.83
C LEU A 76 2.92 7.25 -10.06
N ALA A 77 3.18 8.54 -10.04
CA ALA A 77 4.54 9.07 -10.22
C ALA A 77 5.46 8.66 -9.07
N ILE A 78 4.94 8.69 -7.84
CA ILE A 78 5.69 8.26 -6.67
C ILE A 78 5.89 6.75 -6.69
N GLY A 79 4.84 6.00 -7.02
CA GLY A 79 4.92 4.54 -7.15
C GLY A 79 5.94 4.11 -8.20
N ALA A 80 6.07 4.88 -9.27
CA ALA A 80 7.06 4.57 -10.31
C ALA A 80 8.50 4.59 -9.81
N ARG A 81 8.74 5.19 -8.66
CA ARG A 81 10.07 5.23 -8.04
C ARG A 81 10.27 4.22 -6.93
N CYS A 82 9.25 3.45 -6.63
CA CYS A 82 9.36 2.40 -5.62
C CYS A 82 9.89 1.11 -6.23
N ASP A 83 10.49 0.27 -5.39
CA ASP A 83 11.07 -0.99 -5.83
C ASP A 83 10.01 -2.09 -5.95
N GLY A 84 8.94 -1.98 -5.19
CA GLY A 84 7.88 -2.97 -5.20
C GLY A 84 6.58 -2.41 -4.67
N ILE A 85 5.54 -3.23 -4.76
CA ILE A 85 4.21 -2.91 -4.25
C ILE A 85 3.73 -4.07 -3.37
N VAL A 86 3.05 -3.72 -2.28
CA VAL A 86 2.35 -4.70 -1.46
C VAL A 86 0.86 -4.36 -1.48
N LEU A 87 0.04 -5.37 -1.74
CA LEU A 87 -1.41 -5.25 -1.81
C LEU A 87 -2.01 -5.86 -0.55
N VAL A 88 -2.75 -5.09 0.19
CA VAL A 88 -3.36 -5.51 1.46
C VAL A 88 -4.82 -5.06 1.52
N GLY A 89 -5.57 -5.58 2.47
CA GLY A 89 -6.93 -5.11 2.73
C GLY A 89 -8.04 -6.04 2.26
N GLY A 90 -7.72 -7.26 1.89
CA GLY A 90 -8.72 -8.30 1.64
C GLY A 90 -9.28 -8.36 0.23
N ARG A 91 -9.01 -7.38 -0.60
CA ARG A 91 -9.43 -7.38 -2.01
C ARG A 91 -8.58 -6.44 -2.83
N VAL A 92 -8.64 -6.58 -4.14
CA VAL A 92 -7.96 -5.68 -5.06
C VAL A 92 -9.01 -4.80 -5.72
N SER A 93 -8.96 -3.50 -5.42
CA SER A 93 -9.86 -2.53 -6.05
C SER A 93 -9.35 -2.16 -7.44
N ALA A 94 -10.16 -1.43 -8.21
CA ALA A 94 -9.74 -0.98 -9.53
C ALA A 94 -8.49 -0.09 -9.47
N GLY A 95 -8.41 0.78 -8.46
CA GLY A 95 -7.23 1.62 -8.26
C GLY A 95 -5.99 0.81 -7.92
N MET A 96 -6.13 -0.20 -7.06
CA MET A 96 -5.04 -1.10 -6.72
C MET A 96 -4.57 -1.90 -7.92
N ALA A 97 -5.50 -2.33 -8.77
CA ALA A 97 -5.13 -3.07 -9.98
C ALA A 97 -4.30 -2.20 -10.92
N ALA A 98 -4.66 -0.94 -11.07
CA ALA A 98 -3.89 0.01 -11.88
C ALA A 98 -2.51 0.25 -11.29
N GLU A 99 -2.41 0.38 -9.98
CA GLU A 99 -1.13 0.54 -9.30
C GLU A 99 -0.26 -0.71 -9.46
N ARG A 100 -0.87 -1.89 -9.28
CA ARG A 100 -0.14 -3.16 -9.45
C ARG A 100 0.44 -3.30 -10.85
N GLU A 101 -0.32 -2.89 -11.87
CA GLU A 101 0.13 -2.99 -13.25
C GLU A 101 1.43 -2.22 -13.49
N LEU A 102 1.60 -1.10 -12.80
CA LEU A 102 2.81 -0.31 -12.88
C LEU A 102 4.04 -1.12 -12.50
N PHE A 103 3.89 -2.05 -11.57
CA PHE A 103 4.99 -2.88 -11.06
C PHE A 103 5.14 -4.18 -11.84
N SER A 104 4.04 -4.82 -12.18
CA SER A 104 4.07 -6.12 -12.85
C SER A 104 4.62 -6.02 -14.27
N SER A 105 4.62 -4.85 -14.86
CA SER A 105 5.17 -4.64 -16.20
C SER A 105 6.70 -4.51 -16.21
N SER A 106 7.34 -4.51 -15.05
CA SER A 106 8.80 -4.37 -14.95
C SER A 106 9.43 -5.59 -14.28
N PRO A 107 10.42 -6.24 -14.90
CA PRO A 107 11.07 -7.39 -14.28
C PRO A 107 11.96 -7.02 -13.09
N LYS A 108 12.25 -5.75 -12.90
CA LYS A 108 13.10 -5.29 -11.80
C LYS A 108 12.32 -4.94 -10.55
N ARG A 109 10.99 -4.96 -10.63
CA ARG A 109 10.13 -4.61 -9.52
C ARG A 109 9.37 -5.83 -9.05
N PHE A 110 8.98 -5.84 -7.79
CA PHE A 110 8.26 -6.97 -7.24
C PHE A 110 6.84 -6.59 -6.84
N VAL A 111 5.97 -7.61 -6.82
CA VAL A 111 4.58 -7.49 -6.39
C VAL A 111 4.35 -8.51 -5.30
N ILE A 112 3.91 -8.04 -4.13
CA ILE A 112 3.55 -8.91 -3.01
C ILE A 112 2.05 -8.75 -2.79
N ASP A 113 1.31 -9.83 -2.97
CA ASP A 113 -0.13 -9.82 -2.76
C ASP A 113 -0.48 -10.50 -1.45
N LEU A 114 -0.87 -9.72 -0.45
CA LEU A 114 -1.29 -10.20 0.85
C LEU A 114 -2.81 -10.08 1.06
N THR A 115 -3.56 -9.86 0.00
CA THR A 115 -5.02 -9.69 0.13
C THR A 115 -5.70 -10.95 0.65
N ARG A 116 -5.08 -12.13 0.48
CA ARG A 116 -5.60 -13.37 1.02
C ARG A 116 -5.65 -13.41 2.54
N LEU A 117 -4.89 -12.54 3.21
CA LEU A 117 -4.89 -12.49 4.68
C LEU A 117 -6.14 -11.84 5.26
N GLY A 118 -6.98 -11.25 4.42
CA GLY A 118 -8.21 -10.62 4.86
C GLY A 118 -8.10 -9.10 4.97
N PRO A 119 -9.19 -8.44 5.38
CA PRO A 119 -9.22 -6.98 5.42
C PRO A 119 -8.39 -6.37 6.54
N GLU A 120 -8.16 -7.09 7.63
CA GLU A 120 -7.38 -6.61 8.76
C GLU A 120 -6.05 -7.35 8.83
N PRO A 121 -4.99 -6.71 9.32
CA PRO A 121 -3.75 -7.43 9.52
C PRO A 121 -3.92 -8.52 10.57
N PRO A 122 -3.17 -9.62 10.47
CA PRO A 122 -3.21 -10.68 11.47
C PRO A 122 -2.80 -10.15 12.85
N SER A 123 -3.25 -10.83 13.91
CA SER A 123 -2.82 -10.48 15.25
C SER A 123 -1.35 -10.86 15.46
N GLU A 124 -0.72 -10.26 16.45
CA GLU A 124 0.71 -10.42 16.64
C GLU A 124 1.15 -11.87 16.80
N TRP A 125 0.40 -12.64 17.55
CA TRP A 125 0.80 -14.04 17.78
C TRP A 125 0.57 -14.93 16.57
N ASP A 126 -0.06 -14.44 15.53
CA ASP A 126 -0.23 -15.24 14.31
C ASP A 126 1.04 -15.26 13.48
N PHE A 127 2.03 -14.43 13.87
CA PHE A 127 3.20 -14.36 13.06
C PHE A 127 4.20 -15.43 13.34
N GLY A 128 4.07 -16.15 14.37
CA GLY A 128 5.13 -17.05 14.72
C GLY A 128 6.42 -16.29 14.86
N SER A 129 7.49 -16.94 14.62
CA SER A 129 8.79 -16.32 14.76
C SER A 129 9.38 -16.00 13.42
N GLY A 130 8.71 -15.83 12.45
CA GLY A 130 9.38 -15.65 11.25
C GLY A 130 9.21 -14.43 10.55
N PRO A 131 10.02 -14.27 9.72
CA PRO A 131 9.86 -13.23 8.80
C PRO A 131 8.74 -13.58 7.91
N LEU A 132 8.56 -13.51 7.70
CA LEU A 132 7.79 -13.08 7.24
C LEU A 132 7.26 -13.52 6.02
N LEU A 133 6.25 -13.12 5.64
CA LEU A 133 5.44 -13.38 4.51
C LEU A 133 6.14 -13.14 3.19
N TRP A 134 7.08 -12.22 3.19
CA TRP A 134 7.90 -11.93 2.04
C TRP A 134 8.75 -13.10 1.60
N GLY A 135 9.45 -13.71 2.49
CA GLY A 135 10.31 -14.83 2.16
C GLY A 135 9.54 -16.10 1.86
N GLN A 136 8.31 -16.21 2.38
CA GLN A 136 7.51 -17.40 2.19
C GLN A 136 6.71 -17.37 0.89
N THR A 137 6.41 -16.21 0.36
CA THR A 137 5.62 -16.10 -0.85
C THR A 137 6.44 -16.35 -2.10
N GLY A 138 7.73 -16.16 -2.03
CA GLY A 138 8.59 -16.29 -3.20
C GLY A 138 8.38 -15.25 -4.26
N ASP A 139 7.69 -14.17 -3.93
CA ASP A 139 7.30 -13.18 -4.91
C ASP A 139 8.32 -12.09 -5.15
N ARG A 140 9.50 -12.23 -4.59
CA ARG A 140 10.54 -11.23 -4.71
C ARG A 140 11.49 -11.58 -5.80
N THR A 141 11.03 -11.63 -6.96
CA THR A 141 11.90 -11.96 -8.09
C THR A 141 12.02 -10.82 -9.09
#